data_3b558afde0806781663a31efb5f17b12
#
_entry.id   3b558afde0806781663a31efb5f17b12
#
_cell.length_a   1.000
_cell.length_b   1.000
_cell.length_c   1.000
_cell.angle_alpha   90.00
_cell.angle_beta   90.00
_cell.angle_gamma   90.00
#
_symmetry.space_group_name_H-M   'P 1'
#
loop_
_entity.id
_entity.type
_entity.pdbx_description
1 polymer ?
#
loop_
_entity_poly.entity_id
_entity_poly.type
_entity_poly.pdbx_seq_one_letter_code
_entity_poly.pdbx_strand_id
1 'polypeptide(L)'
;MAKKKQEVKLKEPVRIRFKQLANGNQSIYLDYYTGDIIRKENYVGGKRQYEFLKLYLIPEKTREDKAKNEATLALAKAIQSKRIVELQNDAHGFQNTNKSKANVIDYLMNMRSQSKERGSLNYEKTIGNAIRELKLFRGDYIAFRDIDKDFLNSFVDFLKQAKKASKFGLLKAGGVLSNNSVIAYYGVLRTAINRAYKEGIITVNPTKEFDFASKVKSEVSRREYLTIEELKRLIGTECK
;
A
#
# COMPACT_ATOMS: atom_id res chain seq x y z
N MET A 1 -40.75 10.66 -41.16
CA MET A 1 -40.92 10.41 -39.71
C MET A 1 -39.54 10.11 -39.11
N ALA A 2 -38.98 11.01 -38.34
CA ALA A 2 -37.67 10.84 -37.75
C ALA A 2 -37.80 9.90 -36.51
N LYS A 3 -37.07 8.78 -36.51
CA LYS A 3 -36.98 7.88 -35.36
C LYS A 3 -36.32 8.62 -34.20
N LYS A 4 -37.05 8.84 -33.08
CA LYS A 4 -36.49 9.32 -31.81
C LYS A 4 -35.34 8.37 -31.40
N LYS A 5 -34.10 8.90 -31.32
CA LYS A 5 -32.97 8.21 -30.69
C LYS A 5 -33.37 7.90 -29.26
N GLN A 6 -33.47 6.62 -28.90
CA GLN A 6 -33.61 6.18 -27.51
C GLN A 6 -32.31 6.56 -26.81
N GLU A 7 -32.38 7.46 -25.84
CA GLU A 7 -31.29 7.70 -24.89
C GLU A 7 -31.04 6.44 -24.11
N VAL A 8 -29.88 5.83 -24.32
CA VAL A 8 -29.42 4.69 -23.53
C VAL A 8 -29.14 5.20 -22.13
N LYS A 9 -30.05 4.96 -21.18
CA LYS A 9 -29.82 5.22 -19.77
C LYS A 9 -28.67 4.33 -19.29
N LEU A 10 -27.48 4.92 -19.13
CA LEU A 10 -26.33 4.25 -18.51
C LEU A 10 -26.74 3.80 -17.12
N LYS A 11 -26.59 2.51 -16.80
CA LYS A 11 -26.85 1.99 -15.47
C LYS A 11 -25.76 2.52 -14.51
N GLU A 12 -26.20 3.29 -13.53
CA GLU A 12 -25.28 3.80 -12.48
C GLU A 12 -24.66 2.62 -11.73
N PRO A 13 -23.31 2.57 -11.61
CA PRO A 13 -22.60 1.47 -10.96
C PRO A 13 -22.83 1.44 -9.44
N VAL A 14 -23.22 2.58 -8.84
CA VAL A 14 -23.52 2.73 -7.41
C VAL A 14 -24.89 3.33 -7.24
N ARG A 15 -25.75 2.70 -6.44
CA ARG A 15 -27.11 3.17 -6.17
C ARG A 15 -27.35 3.39 -4.70
N ILE A 16 -28.04 4.48 -4.35
CA ILE A 16 -28.55 4.69 -3.00
C ILE A 16 -29.76 3.80 -2.79
N ARG A 17 -29.79 3.10 -1.67
CA ARG A 17 -30.91 2.29 -1.23
C ARG A 17 -31.24 2.54 0.24
N PHE A 18 -32.47 2.19 0.63
CA PHE A 18 -33.01 2.41 1.94
C PHE A 18 -33.41 1.07 2.57
N LYS A 19 -33.11 0.90 3.85
CA LYS A 19 -33.52 -0.23 4.66
C LYS A 19 -34.38 0.29 5.81
N GLN A 20 -35.64 -0.18 5.87
CA GLN A 20 -36.55 0.14 6.96
C GLN A 20 -36.03 -0.47 8.26
N LEU A 21 -36.06 0.29 9.35
CA LEU A 21 -35.70 -0.12 10.69
C LEU A 21 -36.96 -0.24 11.56
N ALA A 22 -36.89 -1.05 12.64
CA ALA A 22 -37.99 -1.28 13.55
C ALA A 22 -38.51 -0.03 14.27
N ASN A 23 -37.64 1.01 14.42
CA ASN A 23 -37.99 2.29 15.04
C ASN A 23 -38.65 3.29 14.07
N GLY A 24 -39.03 2.87 12.86
CA GLY A 24 -39.63 3.72 11.84
C GLY A 24 -38.66 4.54 11.02
N ASN A 25 -37.36 4.54 11.34
CA ASN A 25 -36.32 5.22 10.56
C ASN A 25 -35.92 4.38 9.35
N GLN A 26 -35.28 5.02 8.36
CA GLN A 26 -34.71 4.33 7.21
C GLN A 26 -33.20 4.50 7.22
N SER A 27 -32.44 3.42 7.24
CA SER A 27 -30.99 3.43 7.06
C SER A 27 -30.63 3.54 5.59
N ILE A 28 -29.68 4.43 5.27
CA ILE A 28 -29.18 4.63 3.89
C ILE A 28 -27.95 3.77 3.67
N TYR A 29 -27.91 3.07 2.54
CA TYR A 29 -26.74 2.31 2.10
C TYR A 29 -26.51 2.44 0.61
N LEU A 30 -25.28 2.20 0.17
CA LEU A 30 -24.90 2.12 -1.23
C LEU A 30 -24.89 0.67 -1.69
N ASP A 31 -25.48 0.43 -2.87
CA ASP A 31 -25.52 -0.87 -3.56
C ASP A 31 -24.61 -0.77 -4.79
N TYR A 32 -23.49 -1.50 -4.75
CA TYR A 32 -22.48 -1.55 -5.82
C TYR A 32 -22.76 -2.72 -6.75
N TYR A 33 -22.80 -2.45 -8.05
CA TYR A 33 -22.89 -3.46 -9.08
C TYR A 33 -21.51 -3.63 -9.74
N THR A 34 -20.85 -4.74 -9.49
CA THR A 34 -19.48 -5.01 -9.97
C THR A 34 -19.42 -5.66 -11.35
N GLY A 35 -20.53 -5.90 -12.00
CA GLY A 35 -20.56 -6.39 -13.38
C GLY A 35 -20.23 -7.87 -13.57
N ASP A 36 -19.66 -8.54 -12.58
CA ASP A 36 -19.31 -9.97 -12.68
C ASP A 36 -20.57 -10.84 -12.60
N ILE A 37 -20.93 -11.44 -13.72
CA ILE A 37 -22.04 -12.39 -13.79
C ILE A 37 -21.53 -13.74 -13.31
N ILE A 38 -21.88 -14.12 -12.09
CA ILE A 38 -21.64 -15.48 -11.58
C ILE A 38 -22.77 -16.37 -12.12
N ARG A 39 -22.43 -17.25 -13.08
CA ARG A 39 -23.31 -18.31 -13.54
C ARG A 39 -23.09 -19.54 -12.67
N LYS A 40 -23.96 -19.79 -11.70
CA LYS A 40 -24.13 -21.10 -11.05
C LYS A 40 -25.35 -21.77 -11.61
N GLU A 41 -25.41 -23.11 -11.61
CA GLU A 41 -26.39 -23.94 -12.28
C GLU A 41 -27.87 -23.54 -12.08
N ASN A 42 -28.20 -22.78 -11.03
CA ASN A 42 -29.59 -22.31 -10.75
C ASN A 42 -29.64 -20.81 -10.37
N TYR A 43 -28.58 -20.01 -10.61
CA TYR A 43 -28.59 -18.59 -10.24
C TYR A 43 -27.77 -17.76 -11.21
N VAL A 44 -28.43 -16.81 -11.88
CA VAL A 44 -27.79 -15.77 -12.68
C VAL A 44 -27.90 -14.46 -11.92
N GLY A 45 -26.83 -14.05 -11.21
CA GLY A 45 -26.80 -12.80 -10.46
C GLY A 45 -25.42 -12.16 -10.52
N GLY A 46 -25.38 -10.83 -10.63
CA GLY A 46 -24.14 -10.08 -10.49
C GLY A 46 -23.69 -10.01 -9.04
N LYS A 47 -22.37 -10.02 -8.80
CA LYS A 47 -21.81 -9.83 -7.47
C LYS A 47 -22.18 -8.43 -6.98
N ARG A 48 -22.91 -8.33 -5.87
CA ARG A 48 -23.28 -7.07 -5.23
C ARG A 48 -22.50 -6.87 -3.95
N GLN A 49 -22.11 -5.63 -3.71
CA GLN A 49 -21.45 -5.22 -2.48
C GLN A 49 -22.25 -4.07 -1.87
N TYR A 50 -22.40 -4.07 -0.54
CA TYR A 50 -23.18 -3.06 0.17
C TYR A 50 -22.30 -2.29 1.15
N GLU A 51 -22.43 -0.94 1.13
CA GLU A 51 -21.77 -0.04 2.08
C GLU A 51 -22.83 0.73 2.88
N PHE A 52 -22.92 0.49 4.19
CA PHE A 52 -23.84 1.20 5.07
C PHE A 52 -23.23 2.54 5.49
N LEU A 53 -23.89 3.65 5.14
CA LEU A 53 -23.36 5.01 5.37
C LEU A 53 -23.54 5.48 6.82
N LYS A 54 -24.28 4.75 7.68
CA LYS A 54 -24.69 5.18 9.03
C LYS A 54 -25.47 6.48 9.01
N LEU A 55 -26.15 6.79 7.92
CA LEU A 55 -27.08 7.89 7.74
C LEU A 55 -28.50 7.36 7.83
N TYR A 56 -29.38 8.13 8.48
CA TYR A 56 -30.75 7.70 8.75
C TYR A 56 -31.72 8.79 8.36
N LEU A 57 -32.83 8.41 7.72
CA LEU A 57 -33.99 9.26 7.52
C LEU A 57 -34.98 9.00 8.64
N ILE A 58 -35.54 10.06 9.18
CA ILE A 58 -36.57 10.01 10.23
C ILE A 58 -37.96 10.17 9.62
N PRO A 59 -39.04 9.67 10.26
CA PRO A 59 -40.40 9.92 9.82
C PRO A 59 -40.70 11.41 9.80
N GLU A 60 -41.17 11.93 8.67
CA GLU A 60 -41.48 13.36 8.49
C GLU A 60 -42.78 13.70 9.21
N LYS A 61 -42.68 14.36 10.36
CA LYS A 61 -43.83 14.90 11.13
C LYS A 61 -43.86 16.42 11.12
N THR A 62 -42.70 17.04 10.99
CA THR A 62 -42.56 18.51 11.04
C THR A 62 -41.77 19.01 9.81
N ARG A 63 -41.85 20.32 9.56
CA ARG A 63 -41.06 20.99 8.50
C ARG A 63 -39.56 20.85 8.76
N GLU A 64 -39.15 20.82 10.03
CA GLU A 64 -37.75 20.63 10.43
C GLU A 64 -37.26 19.18 10.12
N ASP A 65 -38.12 18.18 10.34
CA ASP A 65 -37.77 16.77 10.01
C ASP A 65 -37.53 16.62 8.52
N LYS A 66 -38.35 17.26 7.70
CA LYS A 66 -38.19 17.27 6.25
C LYS A 66 -36.86 17.91 5.84
N ALA A 67 -36.51 19.07 6.40
CA ALA A 67 -35.25 19.76 6.14
C ALA A 67 -34.02 18.89 6.55
N LYS A 68 -34.08 18.20 7.68
CA LYS A 68 -33.05 17.27 8.13
C LYS A 68 -32.90 16.08 7.15
N ASN A 69 -34.03 15.51 6.70
CA ASN A 69 -34.01 14.43 5.72
C ASN A 69 -33.42 14.88 4.38
N GLU A 70 -33.77 16.06 3.90
CA GLU A 70 -33.21 16.64 2.67
C GLU A 70 -31.69 16.85 2.77
N ALA A 71 -31.19 17.38 3.89
CA ALA A 71 -29.76 17.53 4.14
C ALA A 71 -29.04 16.16 4.19
N THR A 72 -29.65 15.17 4.84
CA THR A 72 -29.10 13.80 4.91
C THR A 72 -29.06 13.13 3.54
N LEU A 73 -30.10 13.31 2.72
CA LEU A 73 -30.13 12.81 1.34
C LEU A 73 -29.09 13.52 0.43
N ALA A 74 -28.92 14.83 0.60
CA ALA A 74 -27.91 15.59 -0.11
C ALA A 74 -26.50 15.06 0.20
N LEU A 75 -26.20 14.79 1.49
CA LEU A 75 -24.95 14.18 1.92
C LEU A 75 -24.77 12.76 1.32
N ALA A 76 -25.81 11.93 1.35
CA ALA A 76 -25.79 10.59 0.76
C ALA A 76 -25.48 10.62 -0.75
N LYS A 77 -26.09 11.58 -1.48
CA LYS A 77 -25.83 11.81 -2.91
C LYS A 77 -24.38 12.26 -3.17
N ALA A 78 -23.85 13.15 -2.33
CA ALA A 78 -22.45 13.58 -2.44
C ALA A 78 -21.48 12.40 -2.24
N ILE A 79 -21.76 11.53 -1.26
CA ILE A 79 -20.97 10.30 -1.03
C ILE A 79 -21.08 9.34 -2.22
N GLN A 80 -22.31 9.13 -2.77
CA GLN A 80 -22.53 8.31 -3.96
C GLN A 80 -21.70 8.82 -5.15
N SER A 81 -21.75 10.13 -5.44
CA SER A 81 -20.99 10.75 -6.54
C SER A 81 -19.49 10.54 -6.37
N LYS A 82 -18.97 10.69 -5.15
CA LYS A 82 -17.58 10.43 -4.82
C LYS A 82 -17.20 8.96 -5.09
N ARG A 83 -18.06 8.01 -4.70
CA ARG A 83 -17.83 6.57 -4.92
C ARG A 83 -17.87 6.19 -6.40
N ILE A 84 -18.76 6.82 -7.19
CA ILE A 84 -18.81 6.63 -8.66
C ILE A 84 -17.48 7.08 -9.28
N VAL A 85 -16.98 8.25 -8.90
CA VAL A 85 -15.69 8.76 -9.40
C VAL A 85 -14.53 7.84 -8.98
N GLU A 86 -14.52 7.33 -7.74
CA GLU A 86 -13.50 6.39 -7.26
C GLU A 86 -13.52 5.09 -8.08
N LEU A 87 -14.70 4.53 -8.37
CA LEU A 87 -14.85 3.32 -9.21
C LEU A 87 -14.43 3.56 -10.66
N GLN A 88 -14.78 4.71 -11.23
CA GLN A 88 -14.37 5.06 -12.59
C GLN A 88 -12.85 5.27 -12.66
N ASN A 89 -12.26 5.91 -11.65
CA ASN A 89 -10.80 6.06 -11.56
C ASN A 89 -10.11 4.70 -11.48
N ASP A 90 -10.61 3.75 -10.70
CA ASP A 90 -10.07 2.39 -10.63
C ASP A 90 -10.21 1.67 -11.99
N ALA A 91 -11.35 1.82 -12.68
CA ALA A 91 -11.61 1.20 -13.99
C ALA A 91 -10.75 1.79 -15.13
N HIS A 92 -10.41 3.07 -15.05
CA HIS A 92 -9.62 3.80 -16.05
C HIS A 92 -8.14 3.96 -15.66
N GLY A 93 -7.67 3.32 -14.58
CA GLY A 93 -6.28 3.39 -14.13
C GLY A 93 -5.86 4.74 -13.53
N PHE A 94 -6.82 5.60 -13.20
CA PHE A 94 -6.54 6.81 -12.42
C PHE A 94 -6.22 6.46 -10.96
N GLN A 95 -5.31 7.19 -10.36
CA GLN A 95 -4.88 6.93 -8.98
C GLN A 95 -6.06 6.87 -8.02
N ASN A 96 -6.25 5.72 -7.36
CA ASN A 96 -7.11 5.63 -6.21
C ASN A 96 -6.45 6.40 -5.06
N THR A 97 -6.86 7.67 -4.88
CA THR A 97 -6.26 8.60 -3.91
C THR A 97 -6.25 8.06 -2.49
N ASN A 98 -7.16 7.15 -2.14
CA ASN A 98 -7.18 6.53 -0.81
C ASN A 98 -6.17 5.39 -0.67
N LYS A 99 -6.02 4.55 -1.70
CA LYS A 99 -5.00 3.46 -1.68
C LYS A 99 -3.58 4.02 -1.74
N SER A 100 -3.34 5.06 -2.54
CA SER A 100 -2.02 5.68 -2.67
C SER A 100 -1.56 6.44 -1.41
N LYS A 101 -2.48 6.74 -0.48
CA LYS A 101 -2.17 7.25 0.87
C LYS A 101 -1.70 6.16 1.84
N ALA A 102 -1.72 4.88 1.45
CA ALA A 102 -1.25 3.80 2.31
C ALA A 102 0.20 4.07 2.76
N ASN A 103 0.46 3.81 4.04
CA ASN A 103 1.77 4.04 4.64
C ASN A 103 2.75 2.93 4.21
N VAL A 104 3.87 3.31 3.64
CA VAL A 104 4.94 2.40 3.23
C VAL A 104 5.55 1.66 4.42
N ILE A 105 5.64 2.31 5.57
CA ILE A 105 6.19 1.68 6.80
C ILE A 105 5.30 0.51 7.24
N ASP A 106 3.97 0.70 7.27
CA ASP A 106 3.02 -0.36 7.63
C ASP A 106 3.04 -1.50 6.61
N TYR A 107 3.15 -1.17 5.34
CA TYR A 107 3.29 -2.17 4.28
C TYR A 107 4.56 -3.01 4.44
N LEU A 108 5.69 -2.38 4.75
CA LEU A 108 6.95 -3.06 5.01
C LEU A 108 6.89 -3.89 6.30
N MET A 109 6.18 -3.46 7.35
CA MET A 109 5.94 -4.25 8.55
C MET A 109 5.18 -5.54 8.24
N ASN A 110 4.15 -5.47 7.39
CA ASN A 110 3.42 -6.65 6.92
C ASN A 110 4.33 -7.59 6.10
N MET A 111 5.16 -7.04 5.19
CA MET A 111 6.15 -7.84 4.46
C MET A 111 7.15 -8.53 5.40
N ARG A 112 7.55 -7.85 6.47
CA ARG A 112 8.45 -8.38 7.51
C ARG A 112 7.82 -9.57 8.23
N SER A 113 6.55 -9.47 8.65
CA SER A 113 5.80 -10.55 9.28
C SER A 113 5.68 -11.76 8.38
N GLN A 114 5.32 -11.56 7.11
CA GLN A 114 5.26 -12.63 6.10
C GLN A 114 6.61 -13.31 5.88
N SER A 115 7.71 -12.54 5.91
CA SER A 115 9.06 -13.10 5.76
C SER A 115 9.45 -13.97 6.95
N LYS A 116 9.07 -13.57 8.16
CA LYS A 116 9.26 -14.33 9.40
C LYS A 116 8.49 -15.66 9.35
N GLU A 117 7.23 -15.64 8.96
CA GLU A 117 6.37 -16.82 8.82
C GLU A 117 6.95 -17.84 7.81
N ARG A 118 7.57 -17.35 6.73
CA ARG A 118 8.24 -18.18 5.72
C ARG A 118 9.62 -18.68 6.16
N GLY A 119 10.08 -18.39 7.35
CA GLY A 119 11.38 -18.81 7.88
C GLY A 119 12.58 -18.05 7.30
N SER A 120 12.37 -16.97 6.54
CA SER A 120 13.45 -16.20 5.92
C SER A 120 14.01 -15.13 6.88
N LEU A 121 14.67 -15.57 7.95
CA LEU A 121 15.14 -14.71 9.06
C LEU A 121 16.13 -13.62 8.61
N ASN A 122 16.98 -13.89 7.63
CA ASN A 122 17.94 -12.90 7.15
C ASN A 122 17.23 -11.78 6.38
N TYR A 123 16.23 -12.11 5.58
CA TYR A 123 15.44 -11.11 4.84
C TYR A 123 14.55 -10.31 5.81
N GLU A 124 13.96 -10.96 6.81
CA GLU A 124 13.21 -10.30 7.89
C GLU A 124 14.05 -9.22 8.59
N LYS A 125 15.30 -9.55 8.97
CA LYS A 125 16.24 -8.59 9.56
C LYS A 125 16.58 -7.44 8.59
N THR A 126 16.76 -7.74 7.30
CA THR A 126 17.04 -6.72 6.28
C THR A 126 15.87 -5.75 6.13
N ILE A 127 14.62 -6.26 6.13
CA ILE A 127 13.42 -5.40 6.11
C ILE A 127 13.36 -4.53 7.38
N GLY A 128 13.62 -5.10 8.56
CA GLY A 128 13.65 -4.35 9.81
C GLY A 128 14.67 -3.19 9.80
N ASN A 129 15.86 -3.42 9.25
CA ASN A 129 16.87 -2.38 9.09
C ASN A 129 16.42 -1.31 8.07
N ALA A 130 15.85 -1.70 6.94
CA ALA A 130 15.32 -0.76 5.94
C ALA A 130 14.20 0.13 6.52
N ILE A 131 13.30 -0.43 7.31
CA ILE A 131 12.25 0.33 8.03
C ILE A 131 12.88 1.36 8.96
N ARG A 132 13.89 0.96 9.74
CA ARG A 132 14.59 1.89 10.65
C ARG A 132 15.20 3.07 9.89
N GLU A 133 15.89 2.82 8.79
CA GLU A 133 16.50 3.88 7.99
C GLU A 133 15.45 4.79 7.33
N LEU A 134 14.33 4.24 6.85
CA LEU A 134 13.21 5.03 6.33
C LEU A 134 12.59 5.94 7.39
N LYS A 135 12.41 5.41 8.61
CA LYS A 135 11.90 6.21 9.75
C LYS A 135 12.86 7.34 10.13
N LEU A 136 14.15 7.09 10.12
CA LEU A 136 15.17 8.13 10.36
C LEU A 136 15.18 9.18 9.24
N PHE A 137 14.89 8.79 8.00
CA PHE A 137 14.88 9.68 6.84
C PHE A 137 13.65 10.58 6.77
N ARG A 138 12.44 10.03 7.01
CA ARG A 138 11.17 10.77 6.79
C ARG A 138 10.11 10.56 7.88
N GLY A 139 10.44 9.87 8.97
CA GLY A 139 9.51 9.60 10.06
C GLY A 139 8.65 8.35 9.87
N ASP A 140 7.63 8.22 10.71
CA ASP A 140 6.80 7.02 10.80
C ASP A 140 5.73 6.90 9.71
N TYR A 141 5.47 7.96 8.98
CA TYR A 141 4.46 7.99 7.93
C TYR A 141 5.05 8.46 6.60
N ILE A 142 5.03 7.57 5.61
CA ILE A 142 5.45 7.84 4.24
C ILE A 142 4.35 7.27 3.34
N ALA A 143 3.60 8.12 2.63
CA ALA A 143 2.59 7.63 1.71
C ALA A 143 3.22 7.14 0.41
N PHE A 144 2.70 6.06 -0.17
CA PHE A 144 3.19 5.56 -1.47
C PHE A 144 3.17 6.61 -2.58
N ARG A 145 2.20 7.54 -2.58
CA ARG A 145 2.11 8.62 -3.56
C ARG A 145 3.24 9.64 -3.48
N ASP A 146 3.90 9.73 -2.31
CA ASP A 146 4.97 10.69 -2.06
C ASP A 146 6.35 10.12 -2.47
N ILE A 147 6.37 8.87 -2.93
CA ILE A 147 7.59 8.23 -3.43
C ILE A 147 7.71 8.49 -4.93
N ASP A 148 8.47 9.48 -5.27
CA ASP A 148 8.87 9.83 -6.63
C ASP A 148 10.38 9.54 -6.86
N LYS A 149 10.89 9.93 -8.03
CA LYS A 149 12.31 9.80 -8.36
C LYS A 149 13.20 10.60 -7.43
N ASP A 150 12.75 11.78 -6.99
CA ASP A 150 13.53 12.67 -6.12
C ASP A 150 13.58 12.11 -4.69
N PHE A 151 12.48 11.52 -4.22
CA PHE A 151 12.48 10.76 -2.97
C PHE A 151 13.50 9.62 -3.00
N LEU A 152 13.53 8.82 -4.08
CA LEU A 152 14.47 7.70 -4.22
C LEU A 152 15.92 8.17 -4.27
N ASN A 153 16.19 9.28 -4.97
CA ASN A 153 17.50 9.92 -4.99
C ASN A 153 17.94 10.32 -3.58
N SER A 154 17.11 11.10 -2.90
CA SER A 154 17.39 11.63 -1.57
C SER A 154 17.58 10.51 -0.54
N PHE A 155 16.78 9.44 -0.63
CA PHE A 155 16.90 8.28 0.25
C PHE A 155 18.21 7.52 0.03
N VAL A 156 18.64 7.31 -1.22
CA VAL A 156 19.93 6.68 -1.51
C VAL A 156 21.09 7.53 -0.99
N ASP A 157 21.05 8.84 -1.18
CA ASP A 157 22.08 9.75 -0.69
C ASP A 157 22.13 9.80 0.85
N PHE A 158 20.96 9.75 1.51
CA PHE A 158 20.86 9.57 2.96
C PHE A 158 21.51 8.25 3.41
N LEU A 159 21.22 7.12 2.76
CA LEU A 159 21.78 5.82 3.11
C LEU A 159 23.31 5.79 2.98
N LYS A 160 23.89 6.48 2.01
CA LYS A 160 25.35 6.58 1.85
C LYS A 160 26.02 7.28 3.03
N GLN A 161 25.32 8.18 3.71
CA GLN A 161 25.82 8.92 4.87
C GLN A 161 25.39 8.29 6.20
N ALA A 162 24.46 7.35 6.18
CA ALA A 162 23.91 6.70 7.37
C ALA A 162 25.00 5.87 8.10
N LYS A 163 25.03 5.99 9.42
CA LYS A 163 25.98 5.25 10.27
C LYS A 163 25.45 3.86 10.58
N LYS A 164 26.35 2.89 10.68
CA LYS A 164 26.02 1.54 11.12
C LYS A 164 25.46 1.57 12.54
N ALA A 165 24.31 0.92 12.78
CA ALA A 165 23.80 0.75 14.12
C ALA A 165 24.70 -0.22 14.91
N SER A 166 25.07 0.16 16.14
CA SER A 166 25.77 -0.74 17.04
C SER A 166 24.83 -1.86 17.52
N LYS A 167 25.32 -3.10 17.53
CA LYS A 167 24.56 -4.25 18.05
C LYS A 167 24.27 -4.16 19.56
N PHE A 168 25.02 -3.36 20.30
CA PHE A 168 25.00 -3.34 21.77
C PHE A 168 24.80 -1.94 22.38
N GLY A 169 24.32 -0.95 21.61
CA GLY A 169 24.12 0.40 22.16
C GLY A 169 25.43 1.12 22.55
N LEU A 170 26.57 0.46 22.46
CA LEU A 170 27.87 1.08 22.67
C LEU A 170 28.22 1.86 21.41
N LEU A 171 28.31 3.18 21.57
CA LEU A 171 28.75 4.17 20.57
C LEU A 171 30.25 3.98 20.20
N LYS A 172 30.64 2.81 19.73
CA LYS A 172 31.81 2.78 18.88
C LYS A 172 31.38 3.42 17.58
N ALA A 173 32.01 4.50 17.22
CA ALA A 173 31.79 5.24 15.98
C ALA A 173 31.74 4.24 14.81
N GLY A 174 30.56 3.72 14.53
CA GLY A 174 30.33 2.80 13.42
C GLY A 174 30.57 3.59 12.15
N GLY A 175 31.44 3.11 11.28
CA GLY A 175 31.62 3.71 9.95
C GLY A 175 30.29 3.79 9.20
N VAL A 176 30.29 4.48 8.09
CA VAL A 176 29.16 4.61 7.17
C VAL A 176 28.70 3.22 6.71
N LEU A 177 27.45 3.10 6.30
CA LEU A 177 26.91 1.87 5.72
C LEU A 177 27.76 1.46 4.50
N SER A 178 28.06 0.15 4.37
CA SER A 178 28.70 -0.36 3.16
C SER A 178 27.74 -0.25 1.96
N ASN A 179 28.28 -0.12 0.75
CA ASN A 179 27.46 -0.12 -0.47
C ASN A 179 26.54 -1.32 -0.55
N ASN A 180 26.98 -2.51 -0.13
CA ASN A 180 26.15 -3.69 -0.12
C ASN A 180 24.95 -3.57 0.84
N SER A 181 25.09 -2.86 1.97
CA SER A 181 23.95 -2.56 2.87
C SER A 181 22.98 -1.54 2.24
N VAL A 182 23.50 -0.52 1.57
CA VAL A 182 22.68 0.45 0.82
C VAL A 182 21.87 -0.25 -0.26
N ILE A 183 22.51 -1.15 -1.04
CA ILE A 183 21.85 -1.95 -2.06
C ILE A 183 20.73 -2.81 -1.46
N ALA A 184 21.01 -3.45 -0.32
CA ALA A 184 20.03 -4.32 0.34
C ALA A 184 18.81 -3.52 0.84
N TYR A 185 19.00 -2.38 1.48
CA TYR A 185 17.91 -1.57 2.03
C TYR A 185 17.07 -0.90 0.94
N TYR A 186 17.74 -0.35 -0.10
CA TYR A 186 17.04 0.13 -1.28
C TYR A 186 16.27 -1.00 -1.98
N GLY A 187 16.84 -2.20 -2.08
CA GLY A 187 16.22 -3.38 -2.68
C GLY A 187 14.91 -3.78 -1.98
N VAL A 188 14.83 -3.62 -0.66
CA VAL A 188 13.60 -3.82 0.12
C VAL A 188 12.53 -2.81 -0.28
N LEU A 189 12.87 -1.52 -0.32
CA LEU A 189 11.95 -0.45 -0.74
C LEU A 189 11.47 -0.66 -2.18
N ARG A 190 12.39 -0.96 -3.11
CA ARG A 190 12.07 -1.27 -4.51
C ARG A 190 11.10 -2.46 -4.62
N THR A 191 11.28 -3.50 -3.81
CA THR A 191 10.38 -4.66 -3.78
C THR A 191 8.99 -4.26 -3.30
N ALA A 192 8.87 -3.42 -2.25
CA ALA A 192 7.60 -2.92 -1.77
C ALA A 192 6.87 -2.08 -2.84
N ILE A 193 7.58 -1.17 -3.50
CA ILE A 193 7.02 -0.32 -4.59
C ILE A 193 6.54 -1.20 -5.75
N ASN A 194 7.33 -2.19 -6.18
CA ASN A 194 6.96 -3.10 -7.26
C ASN A 194 5.71 -3.93 -6.91
N ARG A 195 5.58 -4.38 -5.66
CA ARG A 195 4.38 -5.09 -5.19
C ARG A 195 3.18 -4.15 -5.13
N ALA A 196 3.34 -2.95 -4.57
CA ALA A 196 2.29 -1.93 -4.51
C ALA A 196 1.77 -1.55 -5.91
N TYR A 197 2.66 -1.50 -6.91
CA TYR A 197 2.28 -1.28 -8.31
C TYR A 197 1.45 -2.46 -8.85
N LYS A 198 1.86 -3.71 -8.59
CA LYS A 198 1.10 -4.91 -9.01
C LYS A 198 -0.26 -5.03 -8.32
N GLU A 199 -0.36 -4.57 -7.08
CA GLU A 199 -1.59 -4.57 -6.27
C GLU A 199 -2.50 -3.37 -6.58
N GLY A 200 -2.10 -2.47 -7.50
CA GLY A 200 -2.86 -1.28 -7.87
C GLY A 200 -2.95 -0.21 -6.77
N ILE A 201 -2.02 -0.22 -5.81
CA ILE A 201 -1.88 0.83 -4.78
C ILE A 201 -1.35 2.10 -5.43
N ILE A 202 -0.39 1.96 -6.34
CA ILE A 202 0.15 3.03 -7.17
C ILE A 202 -0.02 2.69 -8.66
N THR A 203 -0.25 3.69 -9.49
CA THR A 203 -0.43 3.53 -10.94
C THR A 203 0.86 3.72 -11.73
N VAL A 204 1.80 4.47 -11.17
CA VAL A 204 3.12 4.71 -11.77
C VAL A 204 4.19 4.12 -10.85
N ASN A 205 5.15 3.42 -11.44
CA ASN A 205 6.26 2.83 -10.69
C ASN A 205 7.52 3.69 -10.85
N PRO A 206 7.88 4.50 -9.82
CA PRO A 206 9.02 5.41 -9.91
C PRO A 206 10.38 4.70 -10.02
N THR A 207 10.46 3.42 -9.64
CA THR A 207 11.72 2.66 -9.71
C THR A 207 12.12 2.28 -11.13
N LYS A 208 11.22 2.39 -12.12
CA LYS A 208 11.52 2.10 -13.53
C LYS A 208 12.36 3.20 -14.17
N GLU A 209 12.16 4.44 -13.73
CA GLU A 209 12.86 5.62 -14.26
C GLU A 209 14.09 5.98 -13.42
N PHE A 210 14.33 5.26 -12.32
CA PHE A 210 15.42 5.51 -11.40
C PHE A 210 16.59 4.57 -11.67
N ASP A 211 17.69 5.13 -12.17
CA ASP A 211 18.94 4.40 -12.38
C ASP A 211 19.75 4.30 -11.07
N PHE A 212 19.46 3.28 -10.30
CA PHE A 212 20.16 2.99 -9.06
C PHE A 212 21.60 2.49 -9.31
N ALA A 213 21.84 1.75 -10.40
CA ALA A 213 23.14 1.12 -10.67
C ALA A 213 24.25 2.15 -10.92
N SER A 214 23.89 3.31 -11.48
CA SER A 214 24.85 4.42 -11.66
C SER A 214 25.29 5.06 -10.33
N LYS A 215 24.45 4.97 -9.30
CA LYS A 215 24.69 5.65 -8.00
C LYS A 215 25.45 4.80 -6.99
N VAL A 216 25.24 3.50 -6.99
CA VAL A 216 25.80 2.58 -5.98
C VAL A 216 26.33 1.33 -6.68
N LYS A 217 27.63 1.14 -6.64
CA LYS A 217 28.30 -0.09 -7.13
C LYS A 217 28.47 -1.05 -5.97
N SER A 218 28.25 -2.36 -6.23
CA SER A 218 28.50 -3.39 -5.22
C SER A 218 29.98 -3.49 -4.91
N GLU A 219 30.28 -3.67 -3.63
CA GLU A 219 31.64 -3.96 -3.18
C GLU A 219 31.86 -5.47 -3.24
N VAL A 220 32.98 -5.84 -3.86
CA VAL A 220 33.42 -7.25 -3.86
C VAL A 220 33.88 -7.58 -2.45
N SER A 221 33.20 -8.53 -1.79
CA SER A 221 33.65 -9.05 -0.51
C SER A 221 34.92 -9.87 -0.73
N ARG A 222 36.05 -9.34 -0.31
CA ARG A 222 37.29 -10.14 -0.24
C ARG A 222 37.13 -11.10 0.95
N ARG A 223 36.75 -12.32 0.64
CA ARG A 223 36.79 -13.39 1.62
C ARG A 223 38.16 -14.03 1.52
N GLU A 224 38.92 -13.92 2.59
CA GLU A 224 40.14 -14.68 2.74
C GLU A 224 39.73 -16.08 3.22
N TYR A 225 40.21 -17.07 2.55
CA TYR A 225 40.01 -18.47 2.93
C TYR A 225 41.30 -18.98 3.53
N LEU A 226 41.20 -19.81 4.57
CA LEU A 226 42.36 -20.52 5.12
C LEU A 226 42.93 -21.43 4.05
N THR A 227 44.24 -21.36 3.91
CA THR A 227 44.96 -22.34 3.10
C THR A 227 44.85 -23.73 3.75
N ILE A 228 45.12 -24.80 2.97
CA ILE A 228 45.08 -26.16 3.50
C ILE A 228 46.04 -26.33 4.69
N GLU A 229 47.17 -25.64 4.66
CA GLU A 229 48.16 -25.70 5.75
C GLU A 229 47.70 -25.00 7.00
N GLU A 230 47.06 -23.81 6.86
CA GLU A 230 46.43 -23.08 7.98
C GLU A 230 45.27 -23.85 8.58
N LEU A 231 44.47 -24.52 7.73
CA LEU A 231 43.41 -25.41 8.18
C LEU A 231 43.94 -26.60 8.99
N LYS A 232 45.03 -27.24 8.50
CA LYS A 232 45.68 -28.34 9.25
C LYS A 232 46.24 -27.88 10.60
N ARG A 233 46.83 -26.68 10.66
CA ARG A 233 47.32 -26.10 11.93
C ARG A 233 46.14 -25.83 12.88
N LEU A 234 45.06 -25.31 12.37
CA LEU A 234 43.84 -25.03 13.18
C LEU A 234 43.25 -26.33 13.79
N ILE A 235 43.16 -27.38 12.97
CA ILE A 235 42.68 -28.73 13.42
C ILE A 235 43.61 -29.34 14.47
N GLY A 236 44.92 -29.13 14.34
CA GLY A 236 45.93 -29.65 15.29
C GLY A 236 46.10 -28.81 16.58
N THR A 237 45.34 -27.67 16.72
CA THR A 237 45.45 -26.82 17.90
C THR A 237 44.45 -27.30 18.94
N GLU A 238 44.91 -27.66 20.15
CA GLU A 238 44.05 -28.04 21.26
C GLU A 238 43.20 -26.81 21.66
N CYS A 239 41.86 -26.99 21.71
CA CYS A 239 40.95 -26.01 22.25
C CYS A 239 41.11 -25.95 23.78
N LYS A 240 41.55 -24.78 24.28
CA LYS A 240 41.53 -24.48 25.73
C LYS A 240 40.15 -24.04 26.18
#